data_202803fed68e9931c9e35e432aedfd75
#
_entry.id   202803fed68e9931c9e35e432aedfd75
#
_cell.length_a   1.000
_cell.length_b   1.000
_cell.length_c   1.000
_cell.angle_alpha   90.00
_cell.angle_beta   90.00
_cell.angle_gamma   90.00
#
_symmetry.space_group_name_H-M   'P 1'
#
loop_
_entity.id
_entity.type
_entity.pdbx_description
1 polymer ?
#
loop_
_entity_poly.entity_id
_entity_poly.type
_entity_poly.pdbx_seq_one_letter_code
_entity_poly.pdbx_strand_id
1 'polypeptide(L)'
;MKKIIATLLLLNTYTAIQAQKLESKIPNNVDVLVSANAENLFKLIKVSDIDKSAIGKEILKDLNRSNKTYRVESVVESESDEKKEDSKEIEERKKVSSVANAGIDIKSNAYYFFSKTDSISYHNFYVELKDRELFESMLSKRNKKKIRRMEGYNIIEGRSDIRIWNDDYLLLVNGDVSRGYFSTHKERLDKLKEEKEYGYSFRKRIGKGWTKKYVLDLFNKNVISSIASNTKFQKSKKKNASATLWVRNYGMLMTDLFKSFGSSLYPLYADVGDQNIYGVEEVTANLFFDKSDARILLDMSVSPDMKKSFKKIYNKRMSRDLVNSFDHDKALAFWSISIDTEETLKQYPELLNKMYGGILPKFQEEMEIVGDLFSLVIDEEAIGRLITGDALLVLNDFSKKEVEYTTYKYDEDYKRKEVTKTKEEFVPDFTLMIGSKEEDLLNKFFKLGEKHKAVEIENNVVKFKTKKSDIPFNLYSVVKNDVLYLTTSETNALSIARGNNNFNTKKHSKLVRDNSTVFFVDVNAVLNKIPNKWMSKSEKEAMRFSTDNLNDGVFRVSRMRGNTISSELKISTQGTEENTLKLLLEFINAVAK
;
A
#
# COMPACT_ATOMS: atom_id res chain seq x y z
N MET A 1 -49.27 -4.53 1.31
CA MET A 1 -48.10 -3.67 1.52
C MET A 1 -47.41 -3.87 2.88
N LYS A 2 -48.06 -3.72 4.05
CA LYS A 2 -47.39 -3.90 5.36
C LYS A 2 -46.72 -5.28 5.57
N LYS A 3 -47.29 -6.39 5.07
CA LYS A 3 -46.67 -7.71 5.16
C LYS A 3 -45.44 -7.89 4.25
N ILE A 4 -45.43 -7.25 3.07
CA ILE A 4 -44.29 -7.28 2.14
C ILE A 4 -43.12 -6.47 2.69
N ILE A 5 -43.41 -5.32 3.32
CA ILE A 5 -42.38 -4.50 3.98
C ILE A 5 -41.80 -5.22 5.21
N ALA A 6 -42.63 -5.94 5.99
CA ALA A 6 -42.15 -6.75 7.11
C ALA A 6 -41.30 -7.94 6.66
N THR A 7 -41.65 -8.60 5.53
CA THR A 7 -40.86 -9.69 4.96
C THR A 7 -39.53 -9.19 4.37
N LEU A 8 -39.51 -8.01 3.72
CA LEU A 8 -38.29 -7.36 3.23
C LEU A 8 -37.38 -6.88 4.38
N LEU A 9 -37.96 -6.40 5.49
CA LEU A 9 -37.21 -6.05 6.69
C LEU A 9 -36.62 -7.30 7.39
N LEU A 10 -37.38 -8.40 7.44
CA LEU A 10 -36.90 -9.68 7.97
C LEU A 10 -35.81 -10.31 7.10
N LEU A 11 -35.91 -10.22 5.77
CA LEU A 11 -34.86 -10.67 4.86
C LEU A 11 -33.57 -9.84 5.00
N ASN A 12 -33.67 -8.53 5.18
CA ASN A 12 -32.50 -7.67 5.45
C ASN A 12 -31.87 -7.90 6.83
N THR A 13 -32.68 -8.29 7.84
CA THR A 13 -32.15 -8.66 9.16
C THR A 13 -31.48 -10.03 9.14
N TYR A 14 -31.95 -10.95 8.30
CA TYR A 14 -31.37 -12.31 8.19
C TYR A 14 -29.97 -12.28 7.55
N THR A 15 -29.76 -11.47 6.50
CA THR A 15 -28.43 -11.29 5.89
C THR A 15 -27.47 -10.53 6.81
N ALA A 16 -27.95 -9.55 7.57
CA ALA A 16 -27.14 -8.85 8.56
C ALA A 16 -26.75 -9.74 9.75
N ILE A 17 -27.63 -10.67 10.17
CA ILE A 17 -27.35 -11.64 11.24
C ILE A 17 -26.31 -12.68 10.81
N GLN A 18 -26.31 -13.10 9.54
CA GLN A 18 -25.31 -14.04 9.01
C GLN A 18 -23.92 -13.39 8.92
N ALA A 19 -23.82 -12.15 8.43
CA ALA A 19 -22.54 -11.43 8.37
C ALA A 19 -21.91 -11.19 9.77
N GLN A 20 -22.73 -11.02 10.81
CA GLN A 20 -22.27 -10.93 12.21
C GLN A 20 -21.77 -12.25 12.79
N LYS A 21 -22.12 -13.41 12.19
CA LYS A 21 -21.81 -14.73 12.76
C LYS A 21 -20.30 -15.01 12.79
N LEU A 22 -19.56 -14.72 11.71
CA LEU A 22 -18.09 -14.85 11.69
C LEU A 22 -17.39 -13.75 12.50
N GLU A 23 -17.83 -12.49 12.41
CA GLU A 23 -17.26 -11.40 13.20
C GLU A 23 -17.35 -11.65 14.71
N SER A 24 -18.39 -12.37 15.19
CA SER A 24 -18.52 -12.77 16.58
C SER A 24 -17.46 -13.78 17.04
N LYS A 25 -16.80 -14.44 16.10
CA LYS A 25 -15.74 -15.42 16.34
C LYS A 25 -14.32 -14.81 16.29
N ILE A 26 -14.17 -13.60 15.76
CA ILE A 26 -12.88 -12.93 15.67
C ILE A 26 -12.66 -12.08 16.93
N PRO A 27 -11.52 -12.25 17.64
CA PRO A 27 -11.22 -11.45 18.82
C PRO A 27 -11.15 -9.95 18.53
N ASN A 28 -11.59 -9.10 19.45
CA ASN A 28 -11.55 -7.65 19.25
C ASN A 28 -10.14 -7.06 19.35
N ASN A 29 -9.18 -7.82 19.87
CA ASN A 29 -7.80 -7.42 20.09
C ASN A 29 -6.84 -7.80 18.96
N VAL A 30 -7.36 -8.15 17.78
CA VAL A 30 -6.51 -8.38 16.57
C VAL A 30 -5.79 -7.10 16.16
N ASP A 31 -4.59 -7.23 15.63
CA ASP A 31 -3.76 -6.08 15.22
C ASP A 31 -4.11 -5.57 13.83
N VAL A 32 -4.41 -6.49 12.92
CA VAL A 32 -4.87 -6.20 11.56
C VAL A 32 -6.09 -7.05 11.24
N LEU A 33 -7.08 -6.46 10.60
CA LEU A 33 -8.24 -7.16 10.07
C LEU A 33 -8.52 -6.69 8.64
N VAL A 34 -8.64 -7.64 7.73
CA VAL A 34 -9.16 -7.43 6.38
C VAL A 34 -10.48 -8.17 6.26
N SER A 35 -11.53 -7.47 5.86
CA SER A 35 -12.82 -8.07 5.55
C SER A 35 -13.15 -7.85 4.08
N ALA A 36 -13.47 -8.91 3.35
CA ALA A 36 -14.05 -8.83 2.02
C ALA A 36 -15.58 -8.93 2.14
N ASN A 37 -16.28 -7.94 1.60
CA ASN A 37 -17.73 -7.90 1.60
C ASN A 37 -18.28 -8.60 0.35
N ALA A 38 -18.65 -9.85 0.50
CA ALA A 38 -19.12 -10.67 -0.61
C ALA A 38 -20.39 -10.10 -1.25
N GLU A 39 -21.35 -9.59 -0.45
CA GLU A 39 -22.58 -9.00 -0.98
C GLU A 39 -22.27 -7.83 -1.94
N ASN A 40 -21.38 -6.93 -1.55
CA ASN A 40 -21.00 -5.82 -2.41
C ASN A 40 -20.19 -6.26 -3.63
N LEU A 41 -19.30 -7.25 -3.48
CA LEU A 41 -18.51 -7.79 -4.60
C LEU A 41 -19.41 -8.49 -5.63
N PHE A 42 -20.36 -9.33 -5.19
CA PHE A 42 -21.23 -10.07 -6.12
C PHE A 42 -22.40 -9.26 -6.70
N LYS A 43 -22.59 -8.01 -6.25
CA LYS A 43 -23.38 -7.00 -6.98
C LYS A 43 -22.67 -6.49 -8.23
N LEU A 44 -21.33 -6.56 -8.23
CA LEU A 44 -20.46 -6.00 -9.29
C LEU A 44 -20.06 -7.07 -10.33
N ILE A 45 -19.78 -8.31 -9.90
CA ILE A 45 -19.28 -9.38 -10.74
C ILE A 45 -20.02 -10.69 -10.49
N LYS A 46 -20.01 -11.58 -11.48
CA LYS A 46 -20.50 -12.95 -11.38
C LYS A 46 -19.34 -13.91 -11.07
N VAL A 47 -19.66 -15.08 -10.54
CA VAL A 47 -18.65 -16.15 -10.33
C VAL A 47 -17.92 -16.50 -11.62
N SER A 48 -18.64 -16.52 -12.75
CA SER A 48 -18.07 -16.80 -14.06
C SER A 48 -17.01 -15.77 -14.49
N ASP A 49 -17.09 -14.53 -14.01
CA ASP A 49 -16.10 -13.49 -14.29
C ASP A 49 -14.79 -13.79 -13.52
N ILE A 50 -14.94 -14.28 -12.27
CA ILE A 50 -13.79 -14.75 -11.47
C ILE A 50 -13.16 -15.97 -12.14
N ASP A 51 -13.93 -16.99 -12.50
CA ASP A 51 -13.44 -18.24 -13.10
C ASP A 51 -12.67 -17.99 -14.40
N LYS A 52 -13.10 -17.02 -15.20
CA LYS A 52 -12.45 -16.63 -16.46
C LYS A 52 -11.22 -15.75 -16.26
N SER A 53 -11.08 -15.11 -15.12
CA SER A 53 -9.94 -14.23 -14.81
C SER A 53 -8.64 -15.03 -14.65
N ALA A 54 -7.50 -14.36 -14.80
CA ALA A 54 -6.19 -14.96 -14.54
C ALA A 54 -6.07 -15.44 -13.08
N ILE A 55 -6.64 -14.68 -12.14
CA ILE A 55 -6.70 -15.04 -10.72
C ILE A 55 -7.52 -16.32 -10.52
N GLY A 56 -8.73 -16.39 -11.07
CA GLY A 56 -9.60 -17.56 -10.98
C GLY A 56 -8.98 -18.80 -11.60
N LYS A 57 -8.35 -18.65 -12.77
CA LYS A 57 -7.61 -19.75 -13.43
C LYS A 57 -6.46 -20.28 -12.56
N GLU A 58 -5.70 -19.41 -11.88
CA GLU A 58 -4.62 -19.86 -11.00
C GLU A 58 -5.18 -20.56 -9.75
N ILE A 59 -6.26 -20.05 -9.15
CA ILE A 59 -6.97 -20.72 -8.06
C ILE A 59 -7.47 -22.11 -8.50
N LEU A 60 -8.13 -22.20 -9.65
CA LEU A 60 -8.63 -23.48 -10.20
C LEU A 60 -7.48 -24.45 -10.53
N LYS A 61 -6.36 -23.94 -11.02
CA LYS A 61 -5.15 -24.72 -11.28
C LYS A 61 -4.59 -25.29 -9.97
N ASP A 62 -4.52 -24.50 -8.92
CA ASP A 62 -4.02 -24.96 -7.61
C ASP A 62 -4.97 -25.98 -6.97
N LEU A 63 -6.28 -25.74 -7.03
CA LEU A 63 -7.29 -26.71 -6.60
C LEU A 63 -7.18 -28.04 -7.35
N ASN A 64 -6.97 -27.98 -8.67
CA ASN A 64 -6.80 -29.18 -9.49
C ASN A 64 -5.40 -29.81 -9.39
N ARG A 65 -4.35 -29.03 -9.08
CA ARG A 65 -2.96 -29.50 -8.90
C ARG A 65 -2.80 -30.34 -7.65
N SER A 66 -3.50 -29.98 -6.57
CA SER A 66 -3.53 -30.79 -5.35
C SER A 66 -4.09 -32.20 -5.58
N ASN A 67 -4.77 -32.42 -6.71
CA ASN A 67 -5.35 -33.68 -7.12
C ASN A 67 -4.45 -34.52 -8.04
N LYS A 68 -3.32 -33.97 -8.56
CA LYS A 68 -2.37 -34.76 -9.35
C LYS A 68 -1.44 -35.55 -8.42
N THR A 69 -1.44 -36.87 -8.58
CA THR A 69 -0.45 -37.74 -7.94
C THR A 69 0.86 -37.64 -8.70
N TYR A 70 1.95 -37.19 -8.08
CA TYR A 70 3.27 -37.33 -8.66
C TYR A 70 3.63 -38.81 -8.69
N ARG A 71 3.80 -39.37 -9.88
CA ARG A 71 4.43 -40.67 -10.10
C ARG A 71 5.94 -40.43 -9.91
N VAL A 72 6.48 -40.82 -8.77
CA VAL A 72 7.93 -40.98 -8.65
C VAL A 72 8.22 -42.32 -9.31
N GLU A 73 8.72 -42.26 -10.53
CA GLU A 73 9.38 -43.41 -11.12
C GLU A 73 10.74 -43.54 -10.42
N SER A 74 10.81 -44.38 -9.39
CA SER A 74 12.06 -44.94 -8.94
C SER A 74 12.43 -46.03 -9.95
N VAL A 75 13.35 -45.71 -10.84
CA VAL A 75 14.07 -46.73 -11.61
C VAL A 75 14.95 -47.49 -10.61
N VAL A 76 14.47 -48.64 -10.19
CA VAL A 76 15.35 -49.67 -9.64
C VAL A 76 15.29 -50.82 -10.64
N GLU A 77 16.32 -50.93 -11.45
CA GLU A 77 16.59 -52.17 -12.20
C GLU A 77 16.82 -53.30 -11.21
N SER A 78 15.94 -54.28 -11.16
CA SER A 78 16.26 -55.63 -10.75
C SER A 78 15.30 -56.58 -11.45
N GLU A 79 15.91 -57.43 -12.26
CA GLU A 79 15.27 -58.55 -12.93
C GLU A 79 14.59 -59.48 -11.93
N SER A 80 13.32 -59.79 -12.13
CA SER A 80 12.75 -61.14 -12.00
C SER A 80 11.26 -61.10 -12.34
N ASP A 81 10.89 -61.98 -13.25
CA ASP A 81 9.56 -62.25 -13.74
C ASP A 81 8.58 -62.60 -12.61
N GLU A 82 7.48 -61.87 -12.56
CA GLU A 82 6.12 -62.42 -12.30
C GLU A 82 5.08 -61.30 -12.60
N LYS A 83 4.29 -61.52 -13.65
CA LYS A 83 3.15 -60.69 -14.01
C LYS A 83 2.08 -60.80 -12.92
N LYS A 84 1.89 -59.72 -12.17
CA LYS A 84 0.62 -59.41 -11.49
C LYS A 84 -0.04 -58.22 -12.18
N GLU A 85 -1.07 -58.49 -12.92
CA GLU A 85 -2.05 -57.51 -13.38
C GLU A 85 -2.74 -56.89 -12.14
N ASP A 86 -2.19 -55.81 -11.63
CA ASP A 86 -2.93 -54.90 -10.76
C ASP A 86 -3.71 -53.95 -11.65
N SER A 87 -4.99 -54.24 -11.88
CA SER A 87 -5.98 -53.31 -12.43
C SER A 87 -6.10 -52.13 -11.49
N LYS A 88 -5.35 -51.07 -11.79
CA LYS A 88 -5.51 -49.76 -11.12
C LYS A 88 -6.81 -49.16 -11.62
N GLU A 89 -7.85 -49.23 -10.83
CA GLU A 89 -9.02 -48.35 -10.91
C GLU A 89 -8.54 -46.90 -10.95
N ILE A 90 -8.53 -46.30 -12.12
CA ILE A 90 -8.33 -44.86 -12.32
C ILE A 90 -9.68 -44.22 -11.98
N GLU A 91 -9.89 -43.93 -10.69
CA GLU A 91 -11.00 -43.09 -10.27
C GLU A 91 -10.81 -41.71 -10.97
N GLU A 92 -11.56 -41.48 -12.06
CA GLU A 92 -11.64 -40.19 -12.73
C GLU A 92 -12.23 -39.16 -11.74
N ARG A 93 -11.36 -38.41 -11.09
CA ARG A 93 -11.79 -37.34 -10.20
C ARG A 93 -12.35 -36.18 -11.01
N LYS A 94 -13.58 -35.76 -10.70
CA LYS A 94 -14.21 -34.59 -11.27
C LYS A 94 -13.28 -33.38 -11.11
N LYS A 95 -12.84 -32.85 -12.23
CA LYS A 95 -12.05 -31.60 -12.29
C LYS A 95 -12.93 -30.47 -11.80
N VAL A 96 -12.40 -29.64 -10.88
CA VAL A 96 -13.09 -28.42 -10.42
C VAL A 96 -13.13 -27.41 -11.57
N SER A 97 -14.31 -27.08 -12.02
CA SER A 97 -14.54 -26.18 -13.16
C SER A 97 -14.86 -24.74 -12.74
N SER A 98 -15.19 -24.52 -11.47
CA SER A 98 -15.54 -23.21 -10.92
C SER A 98 -15.08 -23.09 -9.46
N VAL A 99 -14.66 -21.90 -9.06
CA VAL A 99 -14.31 -21.59 -7.66
C VAL A 99 -15.49 -21.79 -6.71
N ALA A 100 -16.73 -21.66 -7.20
CA ALA A 100 -17.95 -21.93 -6.42
C ALA A 100 -18.09 -23.40 -6.00
N ASN A 101 -17.37 -24.31 -6.66
CA ASN A 101 -17.41 -25.74 -6.39
C ASN A 101 -16.30 -26.19 -5.42
N ALA A 102 -15.70 -25.25 -4.68
CA ALA A 102 -14.68 -25.54 -3.68
C ALA A 102 -15.25 -25.89 -2.29
N GLY A 103 -16.58 -25.90 -2.13
CA GLY A 103 -17.24 -26.15 -0.84
C GLY A 103 -17.22 -24.96 0.12
N ILE A 104 -16.60 -23.84 -0.26
CA ILE A 104 -16.55 -22.58 0.50
C ILE A 104 -17.76 -21.73 0.09
N ASP A 105 -18.39 -21.06 1.04
CA ASP A 105 -19.44 -20.09 0.73
C ASP A 105 -18.82 -18.77 0.27
N ILE A 106 -18.63 -18.64 -1.04
CA ILE A 106 -18.09 -17.43 -1.66
C ILE A 106 -19.02 -16.21 -1.57
N LYS A 107 -20.30 -16.41 -1.21
CA LYS A 107 -21.27 -15.33 -1.01
C LYS A 107 -21.28 -14.79 0.41
N SER A 108 -20.62 -15.46 1.33
CA SER A 108 -20.37 -14.99 2.69
C SER A 108 -19.08 -14.20 2.78
N ASN A 109 -19.00 -13.28 3.76
CA ASN A 109 -17.81 -12.48 3.97
C ASN A 109 -16.59 -13.36 4.33
N ALA A 110 -15.45 -13.01 3.78
CA ALA A 110 -14.17 -13.62 4.11
C ALA A 110 -13.35 -12.66 4.98
N TYR A 111 -12.63 -13.22 5.94
CA TYR A 111 -11.82 -12.46 6.88
C TYR A 111 -10.39 -12.99 6.90
N TYR A 112 -9.44 -12.05 6.80
CA TYR A 112 -8.06 -12.29 7.18
C TYR A 112 -7.77 -11.42 8.41
N PHE A 113 -7.15 -12.00 9.45
CA PHE A 113 -6.71 -11.21 10.58
C PHE A 113 -5.35 -11.67 11.10
N PHE A 114 -4.61 -10.71 11.58
CA PHE A 114 -3.29 -10.89 12.14
C PHE A 114 -3.33 -10.56 13.62
N SER A 115 -2.69 -11.43 14.41
CA SER A 115 -2.52 -11.23 15.84
C SER A 115 -1.08 -11.56 16.21
N LYS A 116 -0.46 -10.73 17.02
CA LYS A 116 0.91 -10.91 17.47
C LYS A 116 0.99 -11.03 18.98
N THR A 117 1.92 -11.88 19.41
CA THR A 117 2.41 -11.94 20.79
C THR A 117 3.94 -11.81 20.76
N ASP A 118 4.59 -11.66 21.89
CA ASP A 118 6.06 -11.60 21.96
C ASP A 118 6.73 -12.83 21.34
N SER A 119 6.09 -14.00 21.46
CA SER A 119 6.65 -15.28 21.06
C SER A 119 6.31 -15.73 19.65
N ILE A 120 5.12 -15.35 19.14
CA ILE A 120 4.59 -15.87 17.88
C ILE A 120 3.57 -14.90 17.27
N SER A 121 3.58 -14.80 15.94
CA SER A 121 2.56 -14.11 15.14
C SER A 121 1.63 -15.13 14.48
N TYR A 122 0.35 -14.81 14.39
CA TYR A 122 -0.67 -15.64 13.78
C TYR A 122 -1.32 -14.95 12.61
N HIS A 123 -1.26 -15.61 11.45
CA HIS A 123 -1.97 -15.24 10.24
C HIS A 123 -3.19 -16.13 10.12
N ASN A 124 -4.37 -15.54 10.21
CA ASN A 124 -5.63 -16.24 10.26
C ASN A 124 -6.47 -15.95 9.01
N PHE A 125 -7.00 -16.97 8.37
CA PHE A 125 -7.96 -16.85 7.29
C PHE A 125 -9.24 -17.59 7.69
N TYR A 126 -10.37 -16.88 7.71
CA TYR A 126 -11.63 -17.40 8.24
C TYR A 126 -12.76 -17.20 7.21
N VAL A 127 -13.44 -18.29 6.84
CA VAL A 127 -14.52 -18.30 5.88
C VAL A 127 -15.64 -19.25 6.31
N GLU A 128 -16.85 -19.04 5.76
CA GLU A 128 -17.95 -19.98 5.89
C GLU A 128 -17.81 -21.13 4.89
N LEU A 129 -18.20 -22.31 5.31
CA LEU A 129 -18.38 -23.47 4.43
C LEU A 129 -19.83 -23.54 3.97
N LYS A 130 -20.02 -23.79 2.68
CA LYS A 130 -21.32 -24.09 2.09
C LYS A 130 -21.59 -25.59 2.11
N ASP A 131 -20.53 -26.38 1.93
CA ASP A 131 -20.58 -27.83 1.83
C ASP A 131 -19.26 -28.42 2.31
N ARG A 132 -19.27 -29.02 3.50
CA ARG A 132 -18.08 -29.63 4.11
C ARG A 132 -17.57 -30.81 3.28
N GLU A 133 -18.46 -31.66 2.77
CA GLU A 133 -18.06 -32.87 2.04
C GLU A 133 -17.37 -32.47 0.72
N LEU A 134 -17.94 -31.47 0.04
CA LEU A 134 -17.36 -30.93 -1.16
C LEU A 134 -15.98 -30.30 -0.86
N PHE A 135 -15.82 -29.51 0.21
CA PHE A 135 -14.55 -28.99 0.66
C PHE A 135 -13.54 -30.13 0.95
N GLU A 136 -13.91 -31.11 1.72
CA GLU A 136 -13.06 -32.29 2.02
C GLU A 136 -12.68 -33.05 0.75
N SER A 137 -13.60 -33.13 -0.23
CA SER A 137 -13.33 -33.76 -1.52
C SER A 137 -12.19 -33.08 -2.31
N MET A 138 -12.01 -31.78 -2.15
CA MET A 138 -10.96 -30.97 -2.80
C MET A 138 -9.59 -31.16 -2.16
N LEU A 139 -9.50 -31.68 -0.94
CA LEU A 139 -8.22 -31.92 -0.27
C LEU A 139 -7.42 -32.99 -1.00
N SER A 140 -6.10 -32.80 -1.10
CA SER A 140 -5.20 -33.82 -1.67
C SER A 140 -5.28 -35.17 -0.93
N LYS A 141 -4.97 -36.27 -1.60
CA LYS A 141 -4.91 -37.63 -0.96
C LYS A 141 -4.07 -37.62 0.31
N ARG A 142 -2.93 -36.90 0.30
CA ARG A 142 -2.05 -36.74 1.46
C ARG A 142 -2.73 -36.01 2.61
N ASN A 143 -3.49 -34.95 2.31
CA ASN A 143 -4.19 -34.16 3.33
C ASN A 143 -5.41 -34.93 3.86
N LYS A 144 -6.17 -35.63 3.01
CA LYS A 144 -7.28 -36.50 3.44
C LYS A 144 -6.82 -37.54 4.48
N LYS A 145 -5.67 -38.18 4.27
CA LYS A 145 -5.06 -39.12 5.23
C LYS A 145 -4.66 -38.50 6.56
N LYS A 146 -4.51 -37.18 6.62
CA LYS A 146 -4.12 -36.44 7.82
C LYS A 146 -5.29 -35.86 8.59
N ILE A 147 -6.50 -35.98 8.08
CA ILE A 147 -7.69 -35.50 8.78
C ILE A 147 -7.84 -36.28 10.10
N ARG A 148 -7.83 -35.52 11.20
CA ARG A 148 -8.24 -36.05 12.50
C ARG A 148 -9.64 -35.54 12.79
N ARG A 149 -10.56 -36.46 12.98
CA ARG A 149 -11.95 -36.16 13.32
C ARG A 149 -12.09 -36.12 14.82
N MET A 150 -12.56 -35.00 15.33
CA MET A 150 -12.80 -34.76 16.74
C MET A 150 -14.28 -34.48 16.96
N GLU A 151 -14.76 -34.52 18.19
CA GLU A 151 -16.12 -34.11 18.48
C GLU A 151 -16.34 -32.64 18.12
N GLY A 152 -17.26 -32.38 17.20
CA GLY A 152 -17.64 -31.06 16.74
C GLY A 152 -16.69 -30.37 15.71
N TYR A 153 -15.54 -31.00 15.33
CA TYR A 153 -14.65 -30.42 14.31
C TYR A 153 -13.70 -31.44 13.67
N ASN A 154 -13.13 -31.05 12.53
CA ASN A 154 -12.04 -31.77 11.87
C ASN A 154 -10.79 -30.89 11.84
N ILE A 155 -9.60 -31.51 11.91
CA ILE A 155 -8.33 -30.78 11.93
C ILE A 155 -7.28 -31.46 11.05
N ILE A 156 -6.50 -30.64 10.33
CA ILE A 156 -5.27 -31.05 9.65
C ILE A 156 -4.12 -30.20 10.19
N GLU A 157 -3.11 -30.87 10.72
CA GLU A 157 -1.86 -30.26 11.10
C GLU A 157 -0.85 -30.34 9.94
N GLY A 158 -0.69 -29.26 9.20
CA GLY A 158 0.31 -29.13 8.14
C GLY A 158 1.74 -28.97 8.67
N ARG A 159 2.65 -28.56 7.79
CA ARG A 159 4.05 -28.30 8.15
C ARG A 159 4.21 -27.01 8.96
N SER A 160 3.51 -25.93 8.56
CA SER A 160 3.50 -24.59 9.17
C SER A 160 2.10 -24.04 9.37
N ASP A 161 1.07 -24.72 8.85
CA ASP A 161 -0.32 -24.32 8.90
C ASP A 161 -1.18 -25.35 9.67
N ILE A 162 -2.21 -24.85 10.30
CA ILE A 162 -3.27 -25.68 10.88
C ILE A 162 -4.59 -25.27 10.24
N ARG A 163 -5.35 -26.26 9.80
CA ARG A 163 -6.69 -26.11 9.25
C ARG A 163 -7.66 -26.79 10.17
N ILE A 164 -8.66 -26.08 10.63
CA ILE A 164 -9.73 -26.60 11.47
C ILE A 164 -11.07 -26.18 10.86
N TRP A 165 -12.03 -27.10 10.82
CA TRP A 165 -13.34 -26.83 10.27
C TRP A 165 -14.41 -27.71 10.91
N ASN A 166 -15.64 -27.24 10.83
CA ASN A 166 -16.86 -28.00 11.10
C ASN A 166 -17.80 -27.93 9.89
N ASP A 167 -19.10 -28.08 10.07
CA ASP A 167 -20.05 -27.97 8.97
C ASP A 167 -20.22 -26.53 8.46
N ASP A 168 -20.00 -25.53 9.32
CA ASP A 168 -20.30 -24.13 9.03
C ASP A 168 -19.06 -23.30 8.66
N TYR A 169 -17.87 -23.62 9.20
CA TYR A 169 -16.71 -22.73 9.14
C TYR A 169 -15.40 -23.45 8.88
N LEU A 170 -14.52 -22.77 8.15
CA LEU A 170 -13.10 -23.12 7.98
C LEU A 170 -12.21 -22.00 8.52
N LEU A 171 -11.33 -22.36 9.45
CA LEU A 171 -10.25 -21.50 9.93
C LEU A 171 -8.91 -22.11 9.52
N LEU A 172 -8.08 -21.31 8.81
CA LEU A 172 -6.71 -21.65 8.47
C LEU A 172 -5.78 -20.70 9.22
N VAL A 173 -4.83 -21.26 9.96
CA VAL A 173 -3.87 -20.48 10.75
C VAL A 173 -2.45 -20.88 10.41
N ASN A 174 -1.62 -19.89 10.13
CA ASN A 174 -0.16 -20.04 10.04
C ASN A 174 0.50 -19.28 11.18
N GLY A 175 1.32 -19.98 11.99
CA GLY A 175 2.07 -19.40 13.09
C GLY A 175 3.53 -19.17 12.70
N ASP A 176 4.03 -17.95 12.87
CA ASP A 176 5.43 -17.60 12.66
C ASP A 176 6.08 -17.18 13.97
N VAL A 177 7.08 -17.95 14.42
CA VAL A 177 7.73 -17.77 15.71
C VAL A 177 8.76 -16.65 15.69
N SER A 178 8.77 -15.83 16.73
CA SER A 178 9.75 -14.76 16.91
C SER A 178 11.14 -15.35 17.23
N ARG A 179 12.09 -15.11 16.32
CA ARG A 179 13.49 -15.51 16.57
C ARG A 179 14.09 -14.76 17.75
N GLY A 180 13.75 -13.49 17.91
CA GLY A 180 14.19 -12.67 19.03
C GLY A 180 13.73 -13.25 20.38
N TYR A 181 12.46 -13.68 20.48
CA TYR A 181 11.94 -14.32 21.69
C TYR A 181 12.73 -15.56 22.08
N PHE A 182 13.10 -16.42 21.11
CA PHE A 182 13.90 -17.61 21.38
C PHE A 182 15.33 -17.27 21.81
N SER A 183 15.88 -16.16 21.38
CA SER A 183 17.22 -15.69 21.79
C SER A 183 17.19 -15.14 23.21
N THR A 184 16.21 -14.31 23.54
CA THR A 184 16.10 -13.67 24.89
C THR A 184 15.66 -14.65 25.97
N HIS A 185 14.88 -15.69 25.64
CA HIS A 185 14.37 -16.68 26.58
C HIS A 185 15.07 -18.05 26.43
N LYS A 186 16.31 -18.05 25.96
CA LYS A 186 17.06 -19.28 25.63
C LYS A 186 17.11 -20.28 26.78
N GLU A 187 17.49 -19.85 27.99
CA GLU A 187 17.64 -20.74 29.17
C GLU A 187 16.31 -21.43 29.54
N ARG A 188 15.20 -20.73 29.47
CA ARG A 188 13.87 -21.28 29.74
C ARG A 188 13.43 -22.26 28.65
N LEU A 189 13.68 -21.92 27.41
CA LEU A 189 13.25 -22.71 26.26
C LEU A 189 14.12 -23.94 26.04
N ASP A 190 15.42 -23.86 26.29
CA ASP A 190 16.33 -25.00 26.15
C ASP A 190 15.95 -26.17 27.09
N LYS A 191 15.27 -25.90 28.22
CA LYS A 191 14.71 -26.95 29.10
C LYS A 191 13.59 -27.77 28.45
N LEU A 192 12.96 -27.24 27.40
CA LEU A 192 11.90 -27.92 26.62
C LEU A 192 12.46 -28.67 25.38
N LYS A 193 13.75 -28.63 25.17
CA LYS A 193 14.41 -29.23 24.02
C LYS A 193 14.55 -30.74 24.21
N GLU A 194 14.24 -31.49 23.16
CA GLU A 194 14.42 -32.93 23.14
C GLU A 194 15.89 -33.29 22.84
N GLU A 195 16.32 -34.47 23.27
CA GLU A 195 17.69 -34.96 23.03
C GLU A 195 17.99 -34.98 21.53
N LYS A 196 19.13 -34.41 21.14
CA LYS A 196 19.58 -34.27 19.73
C LYS A 196 18.69 -33.41 18.82
N GLU A 197 17.78 -32.58 19.37
CA GLU A 197 16.94 -31.66 18.60
C GLU A 197 17.72 -30.41 18.18
N TYR A 198 17.75 -30.12 16.87
CA TYR A 198 18.37 -28.90 16.33
C TYR A 198 17.50 -27.66 16.56
N GLY A 199 18.12 -26.49 16.70
CA GLY A 199 17.44 -25.25 17.03
C GLY A 199 16.29 -24.87 16.06
N TYR A 200 16.38 -25.25 14.78
CA TYR A 200 15.29 -25.03 13.83
C TYR A 200 14.10 -25.97 14.07
N SER A 201 14.36 -27.28 14.24
CA SER A 201 13.29 -28.27 14.52
C SER A 201 12.61 -28.00 15.83
N PHE A 202 13.37 -27.63 16.86
CA PHE A 202 12.86 -27.20 18.16
C PHE A 202 11.91 -26.01 18.04
N ARG A 203 12.35 -24.90 17.44
CA ARG A 203 11.46 -23.73 17.25
C ARG A 203 10.19 -24.09 16.51
N LYS A 204 10.29 -24.91 15.49
CA LYS A 204 9.15 -25.36 14.70
C LYS A 204 8.18 -26.21 15.51
N ARG A 205 8.68 -27.15 16.33
CA ARG A 205 7.86 -27.99 17.21
C ARG A 205 7.10 -27.14 18.22
N ILE A 206 7.82 -26.25 18.92
CA ILE A 206 7.23 -25.35 19.92
C ILE A 206 6.20 -24.42 19.26
N GLY A 207 6.54 -23.77 18.14
CA GLY A 207 5.62 -22.89 17.40
C GLY A 207 4.37 -23.62 16.92
N LYS A 208 4.49 -24.87 16.47
CA LYS A 208 3.35 -25.68 16.10
C LYS A 208 2.46 -26.00 17.32
N GLY A 209 3.03 -26.29 18.47
CA GLY A 209 2.29 -26.50 19.71
C GLY A 209 1.51 -25.25 20.13
N TRP A 210 2.14 -24.08 20.07
CA TRP A 210 1.48 -22.81 20.35
C TRP A 210 0.36 -22.50 19.34
N THR A 211 0.63 -22.69 18.05
CA THR A 211 -0.39 -22.51 17.00
C THR A 211 -1.57 -23.41 17.20
N LYS A 212 -1.35 -24.69 17.56
CA LYS A 212 -2.43 -25.64 17.83
C LYS A 212 -3.29 -25.20 19.00
N LYS A 213 -2.67 -24.80 20.11
CA LYS A 213 -3.40 -24.29 21.28
C LYS A 213 -4.25 -23.07 20.91
N TYR A 214 -3.63 -22.09 20.21
CA TYR A 214 -4.32 -20.88 19.76
C TYR A 214 -5.53 -21.20 18.87
N VAL A 215 -5.37 -22.09 17.89
CA VAL A 215 -6.43 -22.50 16.96
C VAL A 215 -7.61 -23.15 17.69
N LEU A 216 -7.32 -24.06 18.63
CA LEU A 216 -8.35 -24.74 19.43
C LEU A 216 -9.08 -23.76 20.35
N ASP A 217 -8.33 -22.85 20.99
CA ASP A 217 -8.91 -21.80 21.82
C ASP A 217 -9.81 -20.88 21.01
N LEU A 218 -9.37 -20.46 19.82
CA LEU A 218 -10.13 -19.57 18.93
C LEU A 218 -11.38 -20.24 18.35
N PHE A 219 -11.28 -21.50 17.96
CA PHE A 219 -12.38 -22.22 17.31
C PHE A 219 -13.47 -22.67 18.28
N ASN A 220 -13.09 -23.17 19.47
CA ASN A 220 -14.00 -23.78 20.43
C ASN A 220 -14.58 -22.78 21.44
N LYS A 221 -13.90 -21.67 21.71
CA LYS A 221 -14.39 -20.69 22.70
C LYS A 221 -15.33 -19.68 22.04
N ASN A 222 -16.43 -19.39 22.75
CA ASN A 222 -17.15 -18.15 22.48
C ASN A 222 -16.25 -16.98 22.90
N VAL A 223 -15.88 -16.16 21.94
CA VAL A 223 -15.02 -14.99 22.15
C VAL A 223 -15.78 -14.02 23.06
N ILE A 224 -15.26 -13.78 24.27
CA ILE A 224 -15.90 -12.91 25.29
C ILE A 224 -16.09 -11.49 24.72
N SER A 225 -15.15 -11.03 23.90
CA SER A 225 -15.21 -9.74 23.23
C SER A 225 -14.71 -9.89 21.80
N SER A 226 -15.61 -9.72 20.86
CA SER A 226 -15.37 -9.95 19.43
C SER A 226 -15.31 -8.65 18.64
N ILE A 227 -14.78 -8.73 17.42
CA ILE A 227 -14.75 -7.62 16.49
C ILE A 227 -16.16 -7.12 16.11
N ALA A 228 -17.19 -7.97 16.24
CA ALA A 228 -18.58 -7.58 16.04
C ALA A 228 -19.03 -6.49 17.03
N SER A 229 -18.50 -6.53 18.26
CA SER A 229 -18.78 -5.53 19.30
C SER A 229 -17.80 -4.35 19.31
N ASN A 230 -16.76 -4.37 18.47
CA ASN A 230 -15.78 -3.29 18.39
C ASN A 230 -16.36 -2.08 17.68
N THR A 231 -16.75 -1.06 18.44
CA THR A 231 -17.41 0.14 17.89
C THR A 231 -16.53 0.94 16.92
N LYS A 232 -15.20 0.93 17.11
CA LYS A 232 -14.26 1.62 16.22
C LYS A 232 -14.22 0.93 14.85
N PHE A 233 -14.02 -0.39 14.84
CA PHE A 233 -14.07 -1.18 13.60
C PHE A 233 -15.42 -1.07 12.89
N GLN A 234 -16.53 -1.22 13.62
CA GLN A 234 -17.87 -1.15 13.02
C GLN A 234 -18.16 0.24 12.38
N LYS A 235 -17.68 1.32 13.00
CA LYS A 235 -17.78 2.68 12.42
C LYS A 235 -16.84 2.89 11.22
N SER A 236 -15.72 2.18 11.15
CA SER A 236 -14.76 2.29 10.05
C SER A 236 -15.25 1.64 8.76
N LYS A 237 -16.12 0.63 8.86
CA LYS A 237 -16.75 -0.01 7.70
C LYS A 237 -17.66 0.97 6.98
N LYS A 238 -17.48 1.15 5.68
CA LYS A 238 -18.37 1.94 4.84
C LYS A 238 -19.38 1.04 4.14
N LYS A 239 -20.64 1.47 4.06
CA LYS A 239 -21.76 0.65 3.58
C LYS A 239 -21.53 -0.02 2.23
N ASN A 240 -20.91 0.68 1.28
CA ASN A 240 -20.71 0.18 -0.09
C ASN A 240 -19.26 -0.29 -0.35
N ALA A 241 -18.43 -0.41 0.67
CA ALA A 241 -17.08 -0.89 0.50
C ALA A 241 -17.07 -2.37 0.11
N SER A 242 -16.30 -2.72 -0.91
CA SER A 242 -16.05 -4.10 -1.33
C SER A 242 -15.08 -4.83 -0.41
N ALA A 243 -14.17 -4.08 0.22
CA ALA A 243 -13.28 -4.58 1.26
C ALA A 243 -12.94 -3.47 2.25
N THR A 244 -12.65 -3.87 3.50
CA THR A 244 -12.18 -2.98 4.56
C THR A 244 -10.93 -3.57 5.18
N LEU A 245 -9.86 -2.78 5.24
CA LEU A 245 -8.68 -3.03 6.06
C LEU A 245 -8.79 -2.18 7.34
N TRP A 246 -8.54 -2.78 8.48
CA TRP A 246 -8.43 -2.08 9.76
C TRP A 246 -7.15 -2.51 10.47
N VAL A 247 -6.38 -1.53 10.90
CA VAL A 247 -5.12 -1.70 11.64
C VAL A 247 -5.26 -0.99 12.97
N ARG A 248 -5.26 -1.74 14.06
CA ARG A 248 -5.48 -1.23 15.41
C ARG A 248 -4.25 -0.51 15.98
N ASN A 249 -3.09 -1.12 15.82
CA ASN A 249 -1.81 -0.64 16.38
C ASN A 249 -0.82 -0.38 15.24
N TYR A 250 -1.05 0.71 14.50
CA TYR A 250 -0.19 1.05 13.36
C TYR A 250 1.28 1.22 13.76
N GLY A 251 1.54 1.88 14.90
CA GLY A 251 2.89 2.10 15.40
C GLY A 251 3.66 0.80 15.64
N MET A 252 3.01 -0.21 16.23
CA MET A 252 3.60 -1.53 16.46
C MET A 252 3.95 -2.24 15.15
N LEU A 253 3.04 -2.23 14.19
CA LEU A 253 3.30 -2.81 12.85
C LEU A 253 4.49 -2.16 12.16
N MET A 254 4.59 -0.83 12.21
CA MET A 254 5.71 -0.10 11.61
C MET A 254 7.02 -0.40 12.34
N THR A 255 7.01 -0.46 13.67
CA THR A 255 8.18 -0.84 14.46
C THR A 255 8.71 -2.23 14.05
N ASP A 256 7.82 -3.18 13.84
CA ASP A 256 8.21 -4.53 13.42
C ASP A 256 8.75 -4.58 11.99
N LEU A 257 8.17 -3.80 11.09
CA LEU A 257 8.72 -3.64 9.74
C LEU A 257 10.14 -3.07 9.80
N PHE A 258 10.38 -2.02 10.59
CA PHE A 258 11.72 -1.45 10.75
C PHE A 258 12.70 -2.43 11.40
N LYS A 259 12.27 -3.18 12.42
CA LYS A 259 13.09 -4.27 12.99
C LYS A 259 13.50 -5.31 11.95
N SER A 260 12.65 -5.60 10.97
CA SER A 260 12.94 -6.57 9.92
C SER A 260 13.90 -6.05 8.84
N PHE A 261 13.89 -4.74 8.55
CA PHE A 261 14.76 -4.10 7.56
C PHE A 261 16.12 -3.67 8.11
N GLY A 262 16.25 -3.44 9.42
CA GLY A 262 17.41 -2.84 10.06
C GLY A 262 18.13 -3.74 11.05
N SER A 263 18.66 -4.89 10.60
CA SER A 263 19.39 -5.82 11.49
C SER A 263 20.57 -5.18 12.25
N SER A 264 21.20 -4.14 11.68
CA SER A 264 22.30 -3.38 12.31
C SER A 264 21.84 -2.41 13.39
N LEU A 265 20.59 -1.97 13.36
CA LEU A 265 20.00 -1.04 14.35
C LEU A 265 19.16 -1.79 15.40
N TYR A 266 19.04 -3.11 15.29
CA TYR A 266 18.24 -3.93 16.20
C TYR A 266 18.54 -3.71 17.69
N PRO A 267 19.80 -3.53 18.15
CA PRO A 267 20.07 -3.26 19.56
C PRO A 267 19.43 -1.97 20.09
N LEU A 268 19.21 -0.98 19.21
CA LEU A 268 18.58 0.31 19.56
C LEU A 268 17.05 0.18 19.70
N TYR A 269 16.45 -0.78 18.99
CA TYR A 269 15.00 -1.00 18.99
C TYR A 269 14.54 -2.20 19.83
N ALA A 270 15.48 -2.94 20.43
CA ALA A 270 15.15 -4.16 21.18
C ALA A 270 14.23 -3.91 22.39
N ASP A 271 14.34 -2.75 23.02
CA ASP A 271 13.59 -2.35 24.21
C ASP A 271 12.32 -1.54 23.88
N VAL A 272 12.02 -1.29 22.61
CA VAL A 272 10.79 -0.59 22.19
C VAL A 272 9.62 -1.55 22.40
N GLY A 273 8.90 -1.36 23.49
CA GLY A 273 7.65 -2.05 23.78
C GLY A 273 6.52 -1.65 22.81
N ASP A 274 5.29 -1.92 23.18
CA ASP A 274 4.06 -1.64 22.41
C ASP A 274 3.73 -0.13 22.31
N GLN A 275 4.73 0.74 22.25
CA GLN A 275 4.51 2.18 22.23
C GLN A 275 4.12 2.67 20.83
N ASN A 276 3.20 3.62 20.79
CA ASN A 276 2.74 4.27 19.55
C ASN A 276 3.70 5.38 19.12
N ILE A 277 4.86 4.99 18.56
CA ILE A 277 5.95 5.89 18.20
C ILE A 277 5.63 6.85 17.04
N TYR A 278 4.59 6.57 16.24
CA TYR A 278 4.25 7.40 15.08
C TYR A 278 3.09 8.36 15.32
N GLY A 279 2.56 8.41 16.53
CA GLY A 279 1.40 9.25 16.83
C GLY A 279 0.12 8.85 16.10
N VAL A 280 0.08 7.65 15.52
CA VAL A 280 -1.06 7.12 14.79
C VAL A 280 -1.62 5.92 15.55
N GLU A 281 -2.88 5.99 15.99
CA GLU A 281 -3.54 4.90 16.72
C GLU A 281 -4.08 3.83 15.78
N GLU A 282 -4.88 4.26 14.82
CA GLU A 282 -5.60 3.37 13.93
C GLU A 282 -5.49 3.84 12.49
N VAL A 283 -5.43 2.88 11.58
CA VAL A 283 -5.55 3.12 10.14
C VAL A 283 -6.66 2.25 9.60
N THR A 284 -7.55 2.84 8.82
CA THR A 284 -8.59 2.11 8.09
C THR A 284 -8.50 2.42 6.61
N ALA A 285 -8.71 1.41 5.76
CA ALA A 285 -8.84 1.62 4.34
C ALA A 285 -10.09 0.90 3.81
N ASN A 286 -10.90 1.59 3.02
CA ASN A 286 -12.09 1.06 2.40
C ASN A 286 -11.94 1.10 0.88
N LEU A 287 -12.15 -0.03 0.22
CA LEU A 287 -12.04 -0.20 -1.22
C LEU A 287 -13.42 -0.19 -1.87
N PHE A 288 -13.57 0.62 -2.92
CA PHE A 288 -14.81 0.76 -3.68
C PHE A 288 -14.56 0.56 -5.16
N PHE A 289 -15.54 -0.02 -5.83
CA PHE A 289 -15.59 -0.13 -7.28
C PHE A 289 -16.94 0.38 -7.76
N ASP A 290 -16.92 1.52 -8.45
CA ASP A 290 -18.12 2.14 -9.03
C ASP A 290 -18.10 1.98 -10.58
N LYS A 291 -19.10 2.55 -11.26
CA LYS A 291 -19.15 2.50 -12.74
C LYS A 291 -18.05 3.31 -13.41
N SER A 292 -17.67 4.42 -12.81
CA SER A 292 -16.75 5.41 -13.40
C SER A 292 -15.45 5.57 -12.64
N ASP A 293 -15.33 4.96 -11.47
CA ASP A 293 -14.10 5.05 -10.68
C ASP A 293 -13.88 3.88 -9.72
N ALA A 294 -12.62 3.60 -9.44
CA ALA A 294 -12.18 2.79 -8.32
C ALA A 294 -11.54 3.69 -7.26
N ARG A 295 -11.86 3.47 -5.97
CA ARG A 295 -11.39 4.33 -4.89
C ARG A 295 -10.93 3.55 -3.68
N ILE A 296 -9.86 4.04 -3.06
CA ILE A 296 -9.43 3.64 -1.72
C ILE A 296 -9.58 4.87 -0.83
N LEU A 297 -10.43 4.77 0.18
CA LEU A 297 -10.51 5.78 1.25
C LEU A 297 -9.72 5.28 2.44
N LEU A 298 -8.72 6.03 2.87
CA LEU A 298 -7.87 5.73 4.02
C LEU A 298 -8.11 6.80 5.09
N ASP A 299 -8.47 6.37 6.29
CA ASP A 299 -8.60 7.22 7.47
C ASP A 299 -7.52 6.83 8.48
N MET A 300 -6.78 7.82 8.96
CA MET A 300 -5.70 7.68 9.93
C MET A 300 -6.05 8.48 11.18
N SER A 301 -6.18 7.80 12.32
CA SER A 301 -6.47 8.42 13.61
C SER A 301 -5.17 8.79 14.30
N VAL A 302 -5.00 10.09 14.58
CA VAL A 302 -3.85 10.62 15.32
C VAL A 302 -4.12 10.50 16.82
N SER A 303 -3.10 10.15 17.59
CA SER A 303 -3.17 10.03 19.03
C SER A 303 -3.53 11.39 19.70
N PRO A 304 -4.24 11.38 20.84
CA PRO A 304 -4.70 12.60 21.51
C PRO A 304 -3.58 13.57 21.87
N ASP A 305 -2.43 13.05 22.28
CA ASP A 305 -1.23 13.80 22.69
C ASP A 305 -0.54 14.51 21.52
N MET A 306 -0.62 13.97 20.30
CA MET A 306 -0.05 14.58 19.10
C MET A 306 -1.06 15.41 18.27
N LYS A 307 -2.35 15.29 18.59
CA LYS A 307 -3.43 15.93 17.84
C LYS A 307 -3.23 17.43 17.63
N LYS A 308 -2.78 18.15 18.67
CA LYS A 308 -2.61 19.60 18.63
C LYS A 308 -1.52 19.99 17.63
N SER A 309 -0.37 19.33 17.68
CA SER A 309 0.78 19.57 16.81
C SER A 309 0.45 19.22 15.35
N PHE A 310 -0.13 18.05 15.10
CA PHE A 310 -0.56 17.66 13.75
C PHE A 310 -1.59 18.64 13.16
N LYS A 311 -2.55 19.11 13.97
CA LYS A 311 -3.55 20.06 13.50
C LYS A 311 -2.95 21.40 13.08
N LYS A 312 -1.94 21.89 13.78
CA LYS A 312 -1.22 23.12 13.44
C LYS A 312 -0.46 22.96 12.12
N ILE A 313 0.24 21.84 11.94
CA ILE A 313 1.05 21.54 10.76
C ILE A 313 0.19 21.35 9.50
N TYR A 314 -0.87 20.53 9.58
CA TYR A 314 -1.63 20.05 8.42
C TYR A 314 -2.88 20.86 8.07
N ASN A 315 -3.21 21.93 8.80
CA ASN A 315 -4.42 22.71 8.51
C ASN A 315 -4.19 23.98 7.70
N LYS A 316 -2.98 24.23 7.25
CA LYS A 316 -2.67 25.32 6.32
C LYS A 316 -3.44 25.18 5.01
N ARG A 317 -3.79 26.28 4.41
CA ARG A 317 -4.38 26.37 3.07
C ARG A 317 -3.37 26.96 2.10
N MET A 318 -3.21 26.31 0.98
CA MET A 318 -2.37 26.83 -0.11
C MET A 318 -2.82 28.24 -0.51
N SER A 319 -1.85 29.13 -0.76
CA SER A 319 -2.12 30.50 -1.18
C SER A 319 -2.89 30.52 -2.51
N ARG A 320 -3.73 31.55 -2.68
CA ARG A 320 -4.47 31.71 -3.93
C ARG A 320 -3.56 32.01 -5.12
N ASP A 321 -2.51 32.76 -4.88
CA ASP A 321 -1.57 33.16 -5.92
C ASP A 321 -0.86 31.94 -6.49
N LEU A 322 -0.46 30.99 -5.64
CA LEU A 322 0.14 29.72 -6.06
C LEU A 322 -0.84 28.85 -6.83
N VAL A 323 -2.09 28.76 -6.36
CA VAL A 323 -3.15 28.00 -7.06
C VAL A 323 -3.47 28.61 -8.43
N ASN A 324 -3.44 29.93 -8.58
CA ASN A 324 -3.74 30.61 -9.84
C ASN A 324 -2.52 30.70 -10.78
N SER A 325 -1.34 30.24 -10.36
CA SER A 325 -0.10 30.40 -11.11
C SER A 325 0.15 29.35 -12.21
N PHE A 326 -0.74 28.40 -12.39
CA PHE A 326 -0.63 27.39 -13.45
C PHE A 326 -1.95 27.17 -14.20
N ASP A 327 -1.83 26.73 -15.45
CA ASP A 327 -2.98 26.40 -16.27
C ASP A 327 -3.52 25.00 -15.93
N HIS A 328 -4.60 24.95 -15.15
CA HIS A 328 -5.23 23.71 -14.69
C HIS A 328 -5.78 22.85 -15.82
N ASP A 329 -6.07 23.44 -16.99
CA ASP A 329 -6.67 22.71 -18.12
C ASP A 329 -5.60 22.06 -18.99
N LYS A 330 -4.35 22.57 -18.96
CA LYS A 330 -3.24 22.06 -19.75
C LYS A 330 -2.27 21.16 -18.96
N ALA A 331 -2.34 21.19 -17.62
CA ALA A 331 -1.45 20.38 -16.80
C ALA A 331 -1.68 18.88 -17.05
N LEU A 332 -0.65 18.16 -17.46
CA LEU A 332 -0.66 16.71 -17.61
C LEU A 332 -0.68 16.00 -16.25
N ALA A 333 0.05 16.55 -15.30
CA ALA A 333 0.07 16.11 -13.91
C ALA A 333 0.48 17.26 -13.01
N PHE A 334 0.09 17.20 -11.73
CA PHE A 334 0.64 18.10 -10.72
C PHE A 334 0.70 17.42 -9.35
N TRP A 335 1.62 17.89 -8.53
CA TRP A 335 1.75 17.52 -7.13
C TRP A 335 1.79 18.78 -6.27
N SER A 336 0.83 18.94 -5.39
CA SER A 336 0.74 20.07 -4.47
C SER A 336 0.89 19.62 -3.01
N ILE A 337 1.59 20.39 -2.22
CA ILE A 337 1.75 20.24 -0.78
C ILE A 337 1.49 21.60 -0.13
N SER A 338 0.70 21.60 0.94
CA SER A 338 0.49 22.75 1.79
C SER A 338 0.53 22.32 3.26
N ILE A 339 1.68 22.50 3.88
CA ILE A 339 1.94 22.30 5.31
C ILE A 339 2.55 23.57 5.88
N ASP A 340 2.34 23.83 7.16
CA ASP A 340 2.89 25.03 7.79
C ASP A 340 4.34 24.80 8.21
N THR A 341 5.31 25.40 7.51
CA THR A 341 6.74 25.22 7.81
C THR A 341 7.10 25.79 9.17
N GLU A 342 6.63 26.98 9.50
CA GLU A 342 6.90 27.62 10.80
C GLU A 342 6.35 26.75 11.94
N GLU A 343 5.08 26.35 11.85
CA GLU A 343 4.48 25.45 12.84
C GLU A 343 5.14 24.08 12.86
N THR A 344 5.58 23.55 11.72
CA THR A 344 6.33 22.29 11.66
C THR A 344 7.61 22.39 12.48
N LEU A 345 8.40 23.44 12.27
CA LEU A 345 9.66 23.65 13.00
C LEU A 345 9.39 23.87 14.50
N LYS A 346 8.39 24.69 14.87
CA LYS A 346 8.00 24.92 16.27
C LYS A 346 7.50 23.64 16.98
N GLN A 347 6.81 22.75 16.27
CA GLN A 347 6.30 21.51 16.84
C GLN A 347 7.33 20.36 16.79
N TYR A 348 8.38 20.48 15.98
CA TYR A 348 9.33 19.41 15.68
C TYR A 348 10.04 18.84 16.94
N PRO A 349 10.56 19.66 17.89
CA PRO A 349 11.20 19.15 19.09
C PRO A 349 10.26 18.30 19.95
N GLU A 350 9.02 18.76 20.16
CA GLU A 350 8.00 18.02 20.92
C GLU A 350 7.61 16.72 20.22
N LEU A 351 7.46 16.75 18.88
CA LEU A 351 7.14 15.56 18.09
C LEU A 351 8.30 14.56 18.10
N LEU A 352 9.54 15.02 17.96
CA LEU A 352 10.73 14.18 18.08
C LEU A 352 10.77 13.46 19.43
N ASN A 353 10.59 14.19 20.52
CA ASN A 353 10.63 13.61 21.85
C ASN A 353 9.52 12.58 22.05
N LYS A 354 8.30 12.87 21.62
CA LYS A 354 7.17 11.92 21.69
C LYS A 354 7.35 10.70 20.79
N MET A 355 7.88 10.88 19.58
CA MET A 355 8.08 9.79 18.62
C MET A 355 9.29 8.92 18.97
N TYR A 356 10.40 9.53 19.34
CA TYR A 356 11.68 8.83 19.52
C TYR A 356 12.03 8.56 20.98
N GLY A 357 11.50 9.30 21.94
CA GLY A 357 11.70 9.03 23.38
C GLY A 357 11.21 7.64 23.78
N GLY A 358 10.14 7.14 23.11
CA GLY A 358 9.67 5.77 23.26
C GLY A 358 10.54 4.72 22.55
N ILE A 359 11.27 5.10 21.49
CA ILE A 359 12.17 4.18 20.74
C ILE A 359 13.52 4.08 21.41
N LEU A 360 14.01 5.19 21.98
CA LEU A 360 15.34 5.31 22.56
C LEU A 360 15.25 5.81 24.01
N PRO A 361 14.60 5.07 24.92
CA PRO A 361 14.39 5.54 26.30
C PRO A 361 15.70 5.83 27.04
N LYS A 362 16.81 5.21 26.63
CA LYS A 362 18.16 5.47 27.18
C LYS A 362 18.74 6.81 26.74
N PHE A 363 18.18 7.44 25.71
CA PHE A 363 18.64 8.70 25.11
C PHE A 363 17.58 9.81 25.22
N GLN A 364 16.60 9.65 26.09
CA GLN A 364 15.50 10.61 26.21
C GLN A 364 16.02 12.00 26.64
N GLU A 365 16.93 12.05 27.60
CA GLU A 365 17.53 13.31 28.08
C GLU A 365 18.36 13.98 26.98
N GLU A 366 19.15 13.20 26.22
CA GLU A 366 19.91 13.72 25.08
C GLU A 366 18.99 14.24 23.97
N MET A 367 17.87 13.57 23.72
CA MET A 367 16.88 14.02 22.72
C MET A 367 16.18 15.31 23.16
N GLU A 368 15.90 15.51 24.43
CA GLU A 368 15.38 16.77 24.98
C GLU A 368 16.39 17.90 24.76
N ILE A 369 17.68 17.67 25.11
CA ILE A 369 18.75 18.65 24.88
C ILE A 369 18.89 18.98 23.39
N VAL A 370 18.83 17.99 22.50
CA VAL A 370 18.87 18.21 21.05
C VAL A 370 17.67 19.04 20.60
N GLY A 371 16.49 18.79 21.12
CA GLY A 371 15.29 19.58 20.86
C GLY A 371 15.41 21.03 21.32
N ASP A 372 15.95 21.25 22.51
CA ASP A 372 16.17 22.58 23.08
C ASP A 372 17.23 23.36 22.28
N LEU A 373 18.34 22.70 21.90
CA LEU A 373 19.37 23.29 21.04
C LEU A 373 18.83 23.64 19.66
N PHE A 374 17.99 22.78 19.09
CA PHE A 374 17.32 23.04 17.82
C PHE A 374 16.50 24.34 17.91
N SER A 375 15.67 24.49 18.93
CA SER A 375 14.84 25.68 19.15
C SER A 375 15.64 26.95 19.45
N LEU A 376 16.88 26.82 19.96
CA LEU A 376 17.77 27.98 20.20
C LEU A 376 18.50 28.45 18.93
N VAL A 377 18.78 27.54 18.00
CA VAL A 377 19.60 27.83 16.82
C VAL A 377 18.76 28.18 15.61
N ILE A 378 17.56 27.65 15.52
CA ILE A 378 16.66 27.80 14.36
C ILE A 378 15.68 28.94 14.61
N ASP A 379 15.68 29.91 13.72
CA ASP A 379 14.64 30.94 13.60
C ASP A 379 13.51 30.37 12.74
N GLU A 380 12.54 29.74 13.37
CA GLU A 380 11.43 29.07 12.70
C GLU A 380 10.58 30.04 11.88
N GLU A 381 10.45 31.28 12.35
CA GLU A 381 9.70 32.34 11.65
C GLU A 381 10.45 32.78 10.39
N ALA A 382 11.76 33.02 10.47
CA ALA A 382 12.56 33.39 9.30
C ALA A 382 12.56 32.28 8.24
N ILE A 383 12.72 31.00 8.67
CA ILE A 383 12.64 29.86 7.75
C ILE A 383 11.22 29.71 7.19
N GLY A 384 10.19 29.89 8.02
CA GLY A 384 8.80 29.87 7.60
C GLY A 384 8.42 30.97 6.61
N ARG A 385 9.10 32.14 6.65
CA ARG A 385 8.97 33.19 5.62
C ARG A 385 9.72 32.79 4.34
N LEU A 386 10.93 32.24 4.46
CA LEU A 386 11.73 31.82 3.29
C LEU A 386 11.07 30.66 2.53
N ILE A 387 10.49 29.69 3.23
CA ILE A 387 9.76 28.56 2.66
C ILE A 387 8.46 28.42 3.44
N THR A 388 7.36 28.93 2.88
CA THR A 388 6.08 28.96 3.60
C THR A 388 5.46 27.58 3.83
N GLY A 389 5.95 26.56 3.10
CA GLY A 389 5.41 25.18 3.12
C GLY A 389 4.31 24.95 2.08
N ASP A 390 4.04 25.92 1.23
CA ASP A 390 3.27 25.74 0.01
C ASP A 390 4.22 25.39 -1.13
N ALA A 391 4.02 24.25 -1.79
CA ALA A 391 4.75 23.85 -2.97
C ALA A 391 3.82 23.21 -4.00
N LEU A 392 4.11 23.46 -5.28
CA LEU A 392 3.35 22.92 -6.41
C LEU A 392 4.31 22.59 -7.55
N LEU A 393 4.38 21.32 -7.93
CA LEU A 393 5.09 20.84 -9.10
C LEU A 393 4.07 20.53 -10.19
N VAL A 394 4.21 21.13 -11.36
CA VAL A 394 3.33 20.92 -12.52
C VAL A 394 4.13 20.34 -13.67
N LEU A 395 3.66 19.26 -14.24
CA LEU A 395 4.13 18.71 -15.51
C LEU A 395 3.26 19.27 -16.62
N ASN A 396 3.86 20.08 -17.49
CA ASN A 396 3.12 20.75 -18.57
C ASN A 396 3.15 19.91 -19.87
N ASP A 397 4.31 19.38 -20.24
CA ASP A 397 4.51 18.62 -21.47
C ASP A 397 5.77 17.74 -21.40
N PHE A 398 6.05 17.06 -22.49
CA PHE A 398 7.33 16.40 -22.77
C PHE A 398 7.88 16.90 -24.10
N SER A 399 9.17 17.17 -24.14
CA SER A 399 9.88 17.54 -25.36
C SER A 399 10.92 16.48 -25.73
N LYS A 400 11.15 16.29 -27.03
CA LYS A 400 12.28 15.48 -27.50
C LYS A 400 13.49 16.39 -27.65
N LYS A 401 14.63 15.98 -27.06
CA LYS A 401 15.90 16.66 -27.25
C LYS A 401 16.96 15.65 -27.68
N GLU A 402 17.82 16.08 -28.59
CA GLU A 402 19.05 15.35 -28.87
C GLU A 402 20.06 15.65 -27.77
N VAL A 403 20.51 14.61 -27.12
CA VAL A 403 21.50 14.67 -26.05
C VAL A 403 22.75 13.94 -26.48
N GLU A 404 23.87 14.65 -26.43
CA GLU A 404 25.18 14.04 -26.61
C GLU A 404 25.59 13.27 -25.37
N TYR A 405 26.05 12.04 -25.55
CA TYR A 405 26.60 11.22 -24.49
C TYR A 405 27.92 10.61 -24.90
N THR A 406 28.86 10.54 -23.96
CA THR A 406 30.15 9.90 -24.17
C THR A 406 30.04 8.42 -23.93
N THR A 407 30.45 7.63 -24.91
CA THR A 407 30.58 6.17 -24.81
C THR A 407 32.00 5.78 -25.17
N TYR A 408 32.36 4.53 -24.92
CA TYR A 408 33.69 4.04 -25.18
C TYR A 408 33.63 3.00 -26.29
N LYS A 409 34.58 3.10 -27.26
CA LYS A 409 34.90 2.04 -28.20
C LYS A 409 36.30 1.57 -27.94
N TYR A 410 36.55 0.29 -28.12
CA TYR A 410 37.90 -0.26 -28.14
C TYR A 410 38.41 -0.24 -29.57
N ASP A 411 39.65 0.22 -29.78
CA ASP A 411 40.33 0.13 -31.08
C ASP A 411 40.89 -1.29 -31.29
N GLU A 412 41.58 -1.51 -32.43
CA GLU A 412 42.15 -2.79 -32.80
C GLU A 412 43.20 -3.28 -31.80
N ASP A 413 43.82 -2.38 -31.02
CA ASP A 413 44.78 -2.64 -29.95
C ASP A 413 44.14 -2.78 -28.56
N TYR A 414 42.79 -2.90 -28.47
CA TYR A 414 42.01 -2.91 -27.20
C TYR A 414 42.19 -1.66 -26.33
N LYS A 415 42.63 -0.55 -26.92
CA LYS A 415 42.71 0.73 -26.21
C LYS A 415 41.34 1.42 -26.23
N ARG A 416 40.94 1.91 -25.06
CA ARG A 416 39.66 2.60 -24.84
C ARG A 416 39.70 4.00 -25.47
N LYS A 417 38.83 4.25 -26.46
CA LYS A 417 38.62 5.59 -27.05
C LYS A 417 37.25 6.13 -26.70
N GLU A 418 37.20 7.36 -26.26
CA GLU A 418 35.94 8.09 -26.05
C GLU A 418 35.33 8.46 -27.39
N VAL A 419 34.04 8.17 -27.55
CA VAL A 419 33.25 8.52 -28.73
C VAL A 419 31.99 9.21 -28.28
N THR A 420 31.79 10.43 -28.72
CA THR A 420 30.54 11.18 -28.53
C THR A 420 29.49 10.66 -29.50
N LYS A 421 28.33 10.29 -28.99
CA LYS A 421 27.14 9.90 -29.78
C LYS A 421 25.95 10.74 -29.36
N THR A 422 25.04 10.98 -30.27
CA THR A 422 23.74 11.60 -29.99
C THR A 422 22.66 10.55 -29.78
N LYS A 423 21.76 10.79 -28.83
CA LYS A 423 20.52 10.03 -28.66
C LYS A 423 19.36 11.00 -28.43
N GLU A 424 18.17 10.63 -28.91
CA GLU A 424 16.96 11.35 -28.51
C GLU A 424 16.61 10.98 -27.08
N GLU A 425 16.48 11.99 -26.22
CA GLU A 425 15.91 11.86 -24.88
C GLU A 425 14.59 12.60 -24.76
N PHE A 426 13.71 12.03 -23.93
CA PHE A 426 12.45 12.64 -23.54
C PHE A 426 12.70 13.48 -22.28
N VAL A 427 12.49 14.77 -22.40
CA VAL A 427 12.72 15.72 -21.33
C VAL A 427 11.38 16.28 -20.86
N PRO A 428 11.03 16.17 -19.57
CA PRO A 428 9.80 16.76 -19.05
C PRO A 428 9.88 18.30 -19.09
N ASP A 429 8.78 18.93 -19.50
CA ASP A 429 8.54 20.34 -19.27
C ASP A 429 7.76 20.50 -17.97
N PHE A 430 8.43 20.97 -16.94
CA PHE A 430 7.82 21.16 -15.62
C PHE A 430 8.05 22.57 -15.06
N THR A 431 7.21 22.94 -14.11
CA THR A 431 7.35 24.12 -13.29
C THR A 431 7.15 23.74 -11.82
N LEU A 432 8.18 23.95 -11.01
CA LEU A 432 8.11 23.89 -9.55
C LEU A 432 7.88 25.31 -9.01
N MET A 433 6.91 25.46 -8.14
CA MET A 433 6.54 26.69 -7.47
C MET A 433 6.64 26.47 -5.96
N ILE A 434 7.34 27.35 -5.26
CA ILE A 434 7.52 27.30 -3.81
C ILE A 434 7.12 28.66 -3.24
N GLY A 435 6.22 28.65 -2.27
CA GLY A 435 5.82 29.87 -1.56
C GLY A 435 6.99 30.44 -0.72
N SER A 436 7.32 31.71 -0.92
CA SER A 436 8.36 32.41 -0.19
C SER A 436 7.98 33.89 -0.03
N LYS A 437 8.07 34.41 1.19
CA LYS A 437 7.87 35.84 1.50
C LYS A 437 9.19 36.64 1.51
N GLU A 438 10.28 36.00 1.15
CA GLU A 438 11.64 36.60 1.21
C GLU A 438 12.22 36.81 -0.22
N GLU A 439 11.44 37.52 -1.08
CA GLU A 439 11.84 37.79 -2.47
C GLU A 439 13.20 38.52 -2.55
N ASP A 440 13.43 39.51 -1.68
CA ASP A 440 14.69 40.27 -1.65
C ASP A 440 15.89 39.39 -1.33
N LEU A 441 15.74 38.45 -0.38
CA LEU A 441 16.79 37.52 -0.01
C LEU A 441 17.10 36.56 -1.16
N LEU A 442 16.09 36.01 -1.80
CA LEU A 442 16.24 35.14 -2.95
C LEU A 442 16.93 35.85 -4.12
N ASN A 443 16.54 37.09 -4.41
CA ASN A 443 17.16 37.91 -5.44
C ASN A 443 18.63 38.23 -5.12
N LYS A 444 19.00 38.46 -3.85
CA LYS A 444 20.40 38.60 -3.42
C LYS A 444 21.20 37.32 -3.65
N PHE A 445 20.64 36.15 -3.38
CA PHE A 445 21.30 34.87 -3.68
C PHE A 445 21.53 34.67 -5.18
N PHE A 446 20.58 35.04 -6.03
CA PHE A 446 20.77 34.96 -7.48
C PHE A 446 21.83 35.91 -7.99
N LYS A 447 21.87 37.15 -7.48
CA LYS A 447 22.94 38.13 -7.81
C LYS A 447 24.32 37.62 -7.37
N LEU A 448 24.41 36.98 -6.21
CA LEU A 448 25.65 36.34 -5.76
C LEU A 448 26.05 35.19 -6.69
N GLY A 449 25.07 34.35 -7.12
CA GLY A 449 25.30 33.30 -8.10
C GLY A 449 25.80 33.83 -9.46
N GLU A 450 25.27 34.95 -9.91
CA GLU A 450 25.72 35.64 -11.14
C GLU A 450 27.17 36.13 -11.01
N LYS A 451 27.52 36.78 -9.89
CA LYS A 451 28.89 37.18 -9.58
C LYS A 451 29.89 36.02 -9.64
N HIS A 452 29.47 34.84 -9.20
CA HIS A 452 30.25 33.60 -9.25
C HIS A 452 30.10 32.82 -10.56
N LYS A 453 29.43 33.38 -11.57
CA LYS A 453 29.21 32.77 -12.89
C LYS A 453 28.43 31.43 -12.86
N ALA A 454 27.69 31.18 -11.78
CA ALA A 454 26.85 29.99 -11.64
C ALA A 454 25.50 30.15 -12.36
N VAL A 455 25.04 31.39 -12.49
CA VAL A 455 23.79 31.74 -13.20
C VAL A 455 24.03 32.94 -14.12
N GLU A 456 23.09 33.17 -15.03
CA GLU A 456 22.95 34.38 -15.84
C GLU A 456 21.58 34.99 -15.57
N ILE A 457 21.52 36.34 -15.40
CA ILE A 457 20.25 37.03 -15.14
C ILE A 457 19.94 37.95 -16.32
N GLU A 458 18.83 37.68 -16.99
CA GLU A 458 18.33 38.50 -18.08
C GLU A 458 16.82 38.64 -18.01
N ASN A 459 16.30 39.86 -18.19
CA ASN A 459 14.85 40.15 -18.15
C ASN A 459 14.13 39.63 -16.87
N ASN A 460 14.78 39.71 -15.72
CA ASN A 460 14.35 39.16 -14.43
C ASN A 460 14.15 37.61 -14.44
N VAL A 461 14.76 36.92 -15.39
CA VAL A 461 14.85 35.47 -15.44
C VAL A 461 16.27 35.05 -15.12
N VAL A 462 16.41 34.13 -14.20
CA VAL A 462 17.67 33.51 -13.79
C VAL A 462 17.85 32.22 -14.56
N LYS A 463 18.90 32.10 -15.37
CA LYS A 463 19.26 30.88 -16.10
C LYS A 463 20.42 30.20 -15.41
N PHE A 464 20.25 28.96 -14.99
CA PHE A 464 21.31 28.16 -14.37
C PHE A 464 22.29 27.64 -15.42
N LYS A 465 23.59 27.75 -15.12
CA LYS A 465 24.64 27.15 -15.96
C LYS A 465 24.84 25.70 -15.57
N THR A 466 24.05 24.81 -16.20
CA THR A 466 24.16 23.37 -16.00
C THR A 466 25.13 22.76 -17.01
N LYS A 467 25.94 21.79 -16.58
CA LYS A 467 26.69 20.96 -17.55
C LYS A 467 25.70 20.04 -18.26
N LYS A 468 25.72 20.04 -19.59
CA LYS A 468 24.82 19.19 -20.41
C LYS A 468 24.96 17.69 -20.12
N SER A 469 26.10 17.25 -19.56
CA SER A 469 26.32 15.88 -19.12
C SER A 469 25.53 15.48 -17.88
N ASP A 470 25.13 16.45 -17.05
CA ASP A 470 24.52 16.17 -15.75
C ASP A 470 22.99 16.27 -15.82
N ILE A 471 22.49 17.28 -16.57
CA ILE A 471 21.06 17.52 -16.75
C ILE A 471 20.78 17.84 -18.21
N PRO A 472 19.92 17.07 -18.91
CA PRO A 472 19.68 17.23 -20.37
C PRO A 472 18.78 18.43 -20.72
N PHE A 473 18.48 19.32 -19.77
CA PHE A 473 17.63 20.49 -19.96
C PHE A 473 18.19 21.73 -19.29
N ASN A 474 17.82 22.91 -19.79
CA ASN A 474 18.08 24.16 -19.14
C ASN A 474 17.11 24.36 -17.97
N LEU A 475 17.55 25.07 -16.95
CA LEU A 475 16.75 25.40 -15.79
C LEU A 475 16.70 26.91 -15.62
N TYR A 476 15.50 27.44 -15.43
CA TYR A 476 15.22 28.85 -15.28
C TYR A 476 14.50 29.10 -13.96
N SER A 477 14.80 30.23 -13.32
CA SER A 477 14.09 30.64 -12.10
C SER A 477 13.60 32.08 -12.20
N VAL A 478 12.45 32.33 -11.56
CA VAL A 478 11.86 33.66 -11.39
C VAL A 478 11.33 33.73 -9.96
N VAL A 479 11.52 34.87 -9.31
CA VAL A 479 10.91 35.19 -8.01
C VAL A 479 9.88 36.28 -8.24
N LYS A 480 8.61 36.02 -7.92
CA LYS A 480 7.55 36.99 -8.13
C LYS A 480 6.30 36.67 -7.28
N ASN A 481 5.69 37.70 -6.68
CA ASN A 481 4.43 37.59 -5.93
C ASN A 481 4.50 36.53 -4.81
N ASP A 482 5.53 36.58 -3.99
CA ASP A 482 5.79 35.63 -2.90
C ASP A 482 5.94 34.16 -3.36
N VAL A 483 6.35 33.94 -4.62
CA VAL A 483 6.58 32.60 -5.19
C VAL A 483 7.93 32.53 -5.88
N LEU A 484 8.72 31.52 -5.53
CA LEU A 484 9.89 31.09 -6.27
C LEU A 484 9.47 30.07 -7.32
N TYR A 485 9.66 30.41 -8.59
CA TYR A 485 9.42 29.52 -9.74
C TYR A 485 10.72 28.89 -10.21
N LEU A 486 10.71 27.62 -10.53
CA LEU A 486 11.77 26.88 -11.18
C LEU A 486 11.19 26.10 -12.35
N THR A 487 11.60 26.36 -13.59
CA THR A 487 11.01 25.75 -14.79
C THR A 487 12.07 25.35 -15.81
N THR A 488 11.75 24.35 -16.64
CA THR A 488 12.56 23.91 -17.78
C THR A 488 12.27 24.69 -19.06
N SER A 489 11.22 25.52 -19.04
CA SER A 489 10.78 26.31 -20.20
C SER A 489 11.16 27.77 -20.07
N GLU A 490 12.00 28.27 -20.97
CA GLU A 490 12.37 29.69 -21.05
C GLU A 490 11.16 30.59 -21.33
N THR A 491 10.30 30.13 -22.24
CA THR A 491 9.07 30.86 -22.60
C THR A 491 8.16 31.02 -21.38
N ASN A 492 8.04 29.97 -20.58
CA ASN A 492 7.25 30.01 -19.36
C ASN A 492 7.88 30.96 -18.31
N ALA A 493 9.20 30.89 -18.11
CA ALA A 493 9.92 31.80 -17.22
C ALA A 493 9.73 33.27 -17.62
N LEU A 494 9.86 33.61 -18.90
CA LEU A 494 9.62 34.96 -19.42
C LEU A 494 8.16 35.41 -19.23
N SER A 495 7.20 34.50 -19.41
CA SER A 495 5.78 34.77 -19.16
C SER A 495 5.51 35.10 -17.70
N ILE A 496 6.10 34.34 -16.78
CA ILE A 496 6.02 34.56 -15.32
C ILE A 496 6.65 35.92 -14.95
N ALA A 497 7.86 36.20 -15.46
CA ALA A 497 8.56 37.46 -15.19
C ALA A 497 7.74 38.69 -15.61
N ARG A 498 7.00 38.59 -16.74
CA ARG A 498 6.11 39.64 -17.23
C ARG A 498 4.76 39.72 -16.47
N GLY A 499 4.43 38.74 -15.63
CA GLY A 499 3.18 38.68 -14.88
C GLY A 499 2.00 38.07 -15.65
N ASN A 500 2.27 37.33 -16.71
CA ASN A 500 1.26 36.68 -17.56
C ASN A 500 0.97 35.23 -17.10
N ASN A 501 1.13 34.95 -15.80
CA ASN A 501 0.94 33.63 -15.21
C ASN A 501 -0.27 33.55 -14.26
N ASN A 502 -1.22 34.46 -14.39
CA ASN A 502 -2.45 34.41 -13.61
C ASN A 502 -3.58 33.73 -14.42
N PHE A 503 -3.76 32.46 -14.17
CA PHE A 503 -4.78 31.62 -14.83
C PHE A 503 -6.06 31.61 -14.00
N ASN A 504 -7.14 32.12 -14.53
CA ASN A 504 -8.45 32.16 -13.86
C ASN A 504 -9.21 30.81 -13.96
N THR A 505 -8.49 29.70 -14.10
CA THR A 505 -9.05 28.37 -14.26
C THR A 505 -9.49 27.80 -12.90
N LYS A 506 -10.69 27.20 -12.84
CA LYS A 506 -11.29 26.71 -11.59
C LYS A 506 -11.24 25.18 -11.46
N LYS A 507 -10.83 24.46 -12.51
CA LYS A 507 -10.93 23.00 -12.63
C LYS A 507 -10.41 22.24 -11.40
N HIS A 508 -9.21 22.53 -10.94
CA HIS A 508 -8.61 21.86 -9.78
C HIS A 508 -8.43 22.75 -8.55
N SER A 509 -8.87 24.03 -8.60
CA SER A 509 -8.65 25.01 -7.52
C SER A 509 -9.20 24.53 -6.17
N LYS A 510 -10.43 23.99 -6.15
CA LYS A 510 -11.02 23.43 -4.93
C LYS A 510 -10.25 22.22 -4.43
N LEU A 511 -9.84 21.32 -5.34
CA LEU A 511 -9.07 20.13 -5.02
C LEU A 511 -7.75 20.51 -4.33
N VAL A 512 -6.98 21.41 -4.90
CA VAL A 512 -5.70 21.87 -4.34
C VAL A 512 -5.89 22.62 -3.02
N ARG A 513 -6.87 23.54 -2.94
CA ARG A 513 -7.06 24.37 -1.74
C ARG A 513 -7.69 23.67 -0.56
N ASP A 514 -8.49 22.63 -0.78
CA ASP A 514 -9.21 21.94 0.30
C ASP A 514 -8.40 20.78 0.90
N ASN A 515 -7.26 20.42 0.32
CA ASN A 515 -6.41 19.35 0.78
C ASN A 515 -5.01 19.84 1.16
N SER A 516 -4.32 19.12 2.04
CA SER A 516 -2.93 19.39 2.42
C SER A 516 -1.94 18.87 1.37
N THR A 517 -2.32 17.80 0.67
CA THR A 517 -1.53 17.21 -0.41
C THR A 517 -2.47 16.73 -1.50
N VAL A 518 -2.09 16.99 -2.76
CA VAL A 518 -2.79 16.44 -3.93
C VAL A 518 -1.75 16.01 -4.95
N PHE A 519 -1.91 14.82 -5.48
CA PHE A 519 -1.28 14.36 -6.71
C PHE A 519 -2.38 14.10 -7.74
N PHE A 520 -2.28 14.72 -8.89
CA PHE A 520 -3.18 14.55 -10.03
C PHE A 520 -2.38 14.10 -11.25
N VAL A 521 -2.93 13.21 -12.02
CA VAL A 521 -2.39 12.83 -13.33
C VAL A 521 -3.53 12.58 -14.31
N ASP A 522 -3.49 13.23 -15.46
CA ASP A 522 -4.26 12.85 -16.65
C ASP A 522 -3.55 11.66 -17.29
N VAL A 523 -4.03 10.46 -16.97
CA VAL A 523 -3.38 9.20 -17.37
C VAL A 523 -3.34 9.09 -18.89
N ASN A 524 -4.45 9.43 -19.56
CA ASN A 524 -4.55 9.35 -21.01
C ASN A 524 -3.57 10.34 -21.69
N ALA A 525 -3.58 11.61 -21.24
CA ALA A 525 -2.70 12.63 -21.81
C ALA A 525 -1.20 12.30 -21.60
N VAL A 526 -0.82 11.81 -20.43
CA VAL A 526 0.57 11.41 -20.14
C VAL A 526 0.99 10.21 -20.98
N LEU A 527 0.19 9.13 -21.00
CA LEU A 527 0.56 7.90 -21.71
C LEU A 527 0.68 8.12 -23.21
N ASN A 528 -0.18 8.96 -23.82
CA ASN A 528 -0.08 9.31 -25.23
C ASN A 528 1.20 10.07 -25.61
N LYS A 529 1.90 10.66 -24.65
CA LYS A 529 3.18 11.35 -24.86
C LYS A 529 4.39 10.44 -24.77
N ILE A 530 4.28 9.26 -24.14
CA ILE A 530 5.42 8.34 -23.91
C ILE A 530 5.70 7.50 -25.17
N PRO A 531 6.95 7.45 -25.68
CA PRO A 531 7.27 6.70 -26.88
C PRO A 531 7.22 5.19 -26.67
N ASN A 532 6.51 4.49 -27.53
CA ASN A 532 6.39 3.02 -27.52
C ASN A 532 7.73 2.27 -27.70
N LYS A 533 8.76 2.92 -28.26
CA LYS A 533 10.07 2.28 -28.55
C LYS A 533 10.84 1.84 -27.30
N TRP A 534 10.47 2.36 -26.13
CA TRP A 534 11.15 2.07 -24.86
C TRP A 534 10.46 0.99 -24.02
N MET A 535 9.37 0.45 -24.51
CA MET A 535 8.52 -0.47 -23.76
C MET A 535 8.66 -1.90 -24.22
N SER A 536 8.66 -2.81 -23.27
CA SER A 536 8.46 -4.24 -23.49
C SER A 536 7.06 -4.52 -24.05
N LYS A 537 6.82 -5.73 -24.52
CA LYS A 537 5.51 -6.13 -25.05
C LYS A 537 4.40 -5.99 -24.00
N SER A 538 4.64 -6.47 -22.78
CA SER A 538 3.66 -6.37 -21.68
C SER A 538 3.39 -4.93 -21.25
N GLU A 539 4.40 -4.06 -21.23
CA GLU A 539 4.23 -2.64 -20.95
C GLU A 539 3.40 -1.92 -22.03
N LYS A 540 3.58 -2.28 -23.30
CA LYS A 540 2.76 -1.76 -24.40
C LYS A 540 1.30 -2.18 -24.28
N GLU A 541 1.04 -3.43 -23.90
CA GLU A 541 -0.32 -3.93 -23.69
C GLU A 541 -0.98 -3.24 -22.49
N ALA A 542 -0.25 -3.09 -21.37
CA ALA A 542 -0.72 -2.35 -20.20
C ALA A 542 -1.00 -0.88 -20.52
N MET A 543 -0.09 -0.22 -21.26
CA MET A 543 -0.25 1.17 -21.69
C MET A 543 -1.48 1.34 -22.58
N ARG A 544 -1.62 0.50 -23.61
CA ARG A 544 -2.78 0.54 -24.50
C ARG A 544 -4.08 0.38 -23.72
N PHE A 545 -4.14 -0.64 -22.86
CA PHE A 545 -5.30 -0.85 -22.00
C PHE A 545 -5.62 0.37 -21.15
N SER A 546 -4.59 0.98 -20.53
CA SER A 546 -4.75 2.15 -19.67
C SER A 546 -5.21 3.37 -20.47
N THR A 547 -4.66 3.61 -21.65
CA THR A 547 -5.05 4.71 -22.55
C THR A 547 -6.50 4.57 -23.02
N ASP A 548 -6.95 3.33 -23.31
CA ASP A 548 -8.30 3.07 -23.82
C ASP A 548 -9.37 3.16 -22.71
N ASN A 549 -8.99 2.98 -21.44
CA ASN A 549 -9.95 2.79 -20.34
C ASN A 549 -9.85 3.78 -19.18
N LEU A 550 -8.70 4.41 -18.95
CA LEU A 550 -8.49 5.31 -17.83
C LEU A 550 -8.55 6.78 -18.26
N ASN A 551 -9.06 7.65 -17.41
CA ASN A 551 -9.04 9.09 -17.57
C ASN A 551 -7.96 9.72 -16.69
N ASP A 552 -8.25 9.84 -15.41
CA ASP A 552 -7.37 10.51 -14.46
C ASP A 552 -7.15 9.67 -13.20
N GLY A 553 -6.02 9.96 -12.54
CA GLY A 553 -5.70 9.49 -11.21
C GLY A 553 -5.56 10.65 -10.25
N VAL A 554 -6.18 10.54 -9.09
CA VAL A 554 -6.12 11.54 -8.01
C VAL A 554 -5.75 10.85 -6.71
N PHE A 555 -4.66 11.28 -6.10
CA PHE A 555 -4.39 11.02 -4.69
C PHE A 555 -4.51 12.34 -3.93
N ARG A 556 -5.25 12.35 -2.82
CA ARG A 556 -5.40 13.53 -1.98
C ARG A 556 -5.33 13.18 -0.50
N VAL A 557 -4.76 14.07 0.28
CA VAL A 557 -4.75 14.03 1.74
C VAL A 557 -5.51 15.25 2.24
N SER A 558 -6.59 15.02 2.97
CA SER A 558 -7.39 16.10 3.53
C SER A 558 -6.65 16.77 4.69
N ARG A 559 -7.07 17.99 5.02
CA ARG A 559 -6.72 18.60 6.29
C ARG A 559 -7.32 17.81 7.45
N MET A 560 -6.65 17.85 8.59
CA MET A 560 -7.08 17.12 9.77
C MET A 560 -8.46 17.59 10.25
N ARG A 561 -9.38 16.64 10.45
CA ARG A 561 -10.72 16.87 11.03
C ARG A 561 -10.87 16.07 12.31
N GLY A 562 -11.14 16.74 13.42
CA GLY A 562 -11.15 16.09 14.74
C GLY A 562 -9.75 15.58 15.07
N ASN A 563 -9.57 14.27 15.12
CA ASN A 563 -8.29 13.57 15.25
C ASN A 563 -7.95 12.71 14.02
N THR A 564 -8.65 12.90 12.90
CA THR A 564 -8.52 12.05 11.71
C THR A 564 -7.94 12.84 10.53
N ILE A 565 -6.96 12.24 9.87
CA ILE A 565 -6.45 12.63 8.56
C ILE A 565 -6.98 11.60 7.56
N SER A 566 -7.75 12.08 6.57
CA SER A 566 -8.31 11.21 5.52
C SER A 566 -7.55 11.37 4.23
N SER A 567 -7.26 10.27 3.56
CA SER A 567 -6.67 10.23 2.23
C SER A 567 -7.57 9.46 1.27
N GLU A 568 -7.54 9.84 0.01
CA GLU A 568 -8.25 9.14 -1.05
C GLU A 568 -7.32 8.93 -2.24
N LEU A 569 -7.26 7.70 -2.71
CA LEU A 569 -6.74 7.37 -4.03
C LEU A 569 -7.93 7.03 -4.93
N LYS A 570 -8.12 7.79 -6.00
CA LYS A 570 -9.18 7.60 -6.97
C LYS A 570 -8.59 7.44 -8.36
N ILE A 571 -9.04 6.44 -9.09
CA ILE A 571 -8.73 6.24 -10.52
C ILE A 571 -10.06 6.31 -11.27
N SER A 572 -10.19 7.29 -12.14
CA SER A 572 -11.38 7.49 -12.98
C SER A 572 -11.22 6.73 -14.30
N THR A 573 -12.34 6.20 -14.80
CA THR A 573 -12.38 5.46 -16.06
C THR A 573 -13.24 6.18 -17.09
N GLN A 574 -13.12 5.80 -18.35
CA GLN A 574 -13.93 6.36 -19.45
C GLN A 574 -15.41 5.92 -19.37
N GLY A 575 -15.76 5.04 -18.41
CA GLY A 575 -17.15 4.65 -18.17
C GLY A 575 -17.74 3.72 -19.24
N THR A 576 -16.90 3.01 -19.97
CA THR A 576 -17.32 2.07 -21.02
C THR A 576 -17.75 0.71 -20.48
N GLU A 577 -17.26 0.34 -19.30
CA GLU A 577 -17.52 -0.94 -18.66
C GLU A 577 -18.70 -0.90 -17.68
N GLU A 578 -19.22 -2.08 -17.34
CA GLU A 578 -20.31 -2.18 -16.38
C GLU A 578 -19.89 -1.68 -14.99
N ASN A 579 -18.62 -1.88 -14.59
CA ASN A 579 -18.01 -1.36 -13.36
C ASN A 579 -16.49 -1.55 -13.37
N THR A 580 -15.80 -0.82 -12.50
CA THR A 580 -14.33 -0.80 -12.43
C THR A 580 -13.72 -2.09 -11.87
N LEU A 581 -14.46 -2.95 -11.18
CA LEU A 581 -13.95 -4.27 -10.76
C LEU A 581 -13.79 -5.21 -11.95
N LYS A 582 -14.75 -5.21 -12.89
CA LYS A 582 -14.60 -5.97 -14.14
C LYS A 582 -13.41 -5.47 -14.95
N LEU A 583 -13.28 -4.16 -15.09
CA LEU A 583 -12.15 -3.54 -15.76
C LEU A 583 -10.80 -3.95 -15.13
N LEU A 584 -10.72 -4.02 -13.79
CA LEU A 584 -9.52 -4.51 -13.10
C LEU A 584 -9.20 -5.96 -13.43
N LEU A 585 -10.21 -6.84 -13.47
CA LEU A 585 -10.02 -8.24 -13.86
C LEU A 585 -9.53 -8.37 -15.31
N GLU A 586 -10.03 -7.54 -16.22
CA GLU A 586 -9.59 -7.49 -17.62
C GLU A 586 -8.16 -6.97 -17.75
N PHE A 587 -7.78 -5.94 -16.99
CA PHE A 587 -6.40 -5.46 -16.92
C PHE A 587 -5.44 -6.56 -16.47
N ILE A 588 -5.78 -7.26 -15.37
CA ILE A 588 -4.96 -8.39 -14.89
C ILE A 588 -4.85 -9.48 -15.96
N ASN A 589 -5.94 -9.78 -16.69
CA ASN A 589 -5.90 -10.74 -17.80
C ASN A 589 -5.02 -10.29 -18.97
N ALA A 590 -4.95 -8.99 -19.25
CA ALA A 590 -4.13 -8.43 -20.32
C ALA A 590 -2.64 -8.49 -19.99
N VAL A 591 -2.29 -8.20 -18.73
CA VAL A 591 -0.88 -8.14 -18.27
C VAL A 591 -0.32 -9.53 -17.92
N ALA A 592 -1.18 -10.49 -17.55
CA ALA A 592 -0.78 -11.86 -17.19
C ALA A 592 -0.47 -12.78 -18.39
N LYS A 593 -0.64 -12.29 -19.63
CA LYS A 593 -0.28 -12.98 -20.89
C LYS A 593 1.18 -12.76 -21.25
#